data_1d7f1cd275cbfdaa7af4b7d7bfebf32d
#
_entry.id   1d7f1cd275cbfdaa7af4b7d7bfebf32d
#
_cell.length_a   1.000
_cell.length_b   1.000
_cell.length_c   1.000
_cell.angle_alpha   90.00
_cell.angle_beta   90.00
_cell.angle_gamma   90.00
#
_symmetry.space_group_name_H-M   'P 1'
#
loop_
_entity.id
_entity.type
_entity.pdbx_description
1 polymer ?
#
loop_
_entity_poly.entity_id
_entity_poly.type
_entity_poly.pdbx_seq_one_letter_code
_entity_poly.pdbx_strand_id
1 'polypeptide(L)'
;MRLNQKLSEKQLLIINFIENYYNENGISPTIEDVRVGCKLSSKSVVSYNLNILEEIGYLDRKKGMARSITSTKEIEKNNEIVIVPIVSNISAGSPLELFSSDEIFYNQKDNFESINLSKSMLKNYNNIVALKISGDSMKGDLIMDGDIIILDCNNISTNDIKSGDIVVARVDEDYATLKRMFINKNKIELRPSNKLYSSIYTDKKNVKIDGKVVGLVRNY
;
A
#
# COMPACT_ATOMS: atom_id res chain seq x y z
N MET A 1 17.32 17.39 -20.42
CA MET A 1 16.48 16.70 -21.40
C MET A 1 17.37 15.99 -22.42
N ARG A 2 17.87 14.76 -22.13
CA ARG A 2 18.75 13.94 -22.98
C ARG A 2 18.37 12.45 -22.87
N LEU A 3 17.07 12.12 -23.02
CA LEU A 3 16.53 10.75 -22.87
C LEU A 3 16.57 9.90 -24.16
N ASN A 4 17.38 10.25 -25.17
CA ASN A 4 17.38 9.55 -26.46
C ASN A 4 18.71 8.85 -26.79
N GLN A 5 19.53 8.53 -25.80
CA GLN A 5 20.76 7.76 -26.04
C GLN A 5 20.44 6.26 -25.85
N LYS A 6 20.68 5.48 -26.94
CA LYS A 6 20.46 4.02 -26.92
C LYS A 6 21.39 3.36 -25.90
N LEU A 7 20.84 2.75 -24.89
CA LEU A 7 21.57 2.03 -23.85
C LEU A 7 22.26 0.79 -24.44
N SER A 8 23.45 0.48 -23.96
CA SER A 8 24.10 -0.79 -24.25
C SER A 8 23.41 -1.95 -23.54
N GLU A 9 23.59 -3.19 -24.02
CA GLU A 9 23.04 -4.38 -23.38
C GLU A 9 23.45 -4.52 -21.91
N LYS A 10 24.69 -4.16 -21.58
CA LYS A 10 25.19 -4.15 -20.19
C LYS A 10 24.47 -3.11 -19.32
N GLN A 11 24.20 -1.93 -19.85
CA GLN A 11 23.48 -0.88 -19.14
C GLN A 11 22.02 -1.27 -18.90
N LEU A 12 21.37 -1.87 -19.89
CA LEU A 12 20.01 -2.41 -19.74
C LEU A 12 19.97 -3.53 -18.68
N LEU A 13 20.95 -4.44 -18.70
CA LEU A 13 21.07 -5.51 -17.70
C LEU A 13 21.20 -4.95 -16.28
N ILE A 14 22.04 -3.92 -16.10
CA ILE A 14 22.26 -3.27 -14.80
C ILE A 14 20.98 -2.59 -14.29
N ILE A 15 20.27 -1.83 -15.15
CA ILE A 15 19.03 -1.16 -14.76
C ILE A 15 17.98 -2.17 -14.34
N ASN A 16 17.74 -3.20 -15.16
CA ASN A 16 16.75 -4.24 -14.87
C ASN A 16 17.09 -4.98 -13.56
N PHE A 17 18.38 -5.25 -13.31
CA PHE A 17 18.80 -5.86 -12.05
C PHE A 17 18.51 -4.96 -10.85
N ILE A 18 18.81 -3.67 -10.93
CA ILE A 18 18.57 -2.70 -9.84
C ILE A 18 17.08 -2.62 -9.54
N GLU A 19 16.22 -2.50 -10.57
CA GLU A 19 14.77 -2.44 -10.42
C GLU A 19 14.20 -3.72 -9.79
N ASN A 20 14.59 -4.90 -10.29
CA ASN A 20 14.14 -6.19 -9.76
C ASN A 20 14.60 -6.40 -8.32
N TYR A 21 15.87 -6.10 -8.01
CA TYR A 21 16.43 -6.24 -6.67
C TYR A 21 15.67 -5.36 -5.66
N TYR A 22 15.35 -4.12 -6.05
CA TYR A 22 14.57 -3.23 -5.19
C TYR A 22 13.14 -3.74 -4.98
N ASN A 23 12.48 -4.23 -6.03
CA ASN A 23 11.12 -4.77 -5.94
C ASN A 23 11.04 -6.02 -5.04
N GLU A 24 12.07 -6.88 -5.07
CA GLU A 24 12.12 -8.11 -4.29
C GLU A 24 12.51 -7.87 -2.82
N ASN A 25 13.45 -6.95 -2.57
CA ASN A 25 14.08 -6.79 -1.27
C ASN A 25 13.65 -5.53 -0.49
N GLY A 26 12.99 -4.56 -1.17
CA GLY A 26 12.60 -3.27 -0.59
C GLY A 26 13.76 -2.32 -0.29
N ILE A 27 14.99 -2.67 -0.71
CA ILE A 27 16.22 -1.88 -0.51
C ILE A 27 17.05 -1.88 -1.79
N SER A 28 17.81 -0.80 -2.00
CA SER A 28 18.71 -0.70 -3.15
C SER A 28 19.89 -1.66 -3.07
N PRO A 29 20.36 -2.22 -4.20
CA PRO A 29 21.54 -3.07 -4.22
C PRO A 29 22.84 -2.29 -3.94
N THR A 30 23.85 -3.00 -3.47
CA THR A 30 25.23 -2.52 -3.42
C THR A 30 25.91 -2.69 -4.78
N ILE A 31 27.06 -2.04 -4.99
CA ILE A 31 27.90 -2.26 -6.18
C ILE A 31 28.28 -3.74 -6.31
N GLU A 32 28.49 -4.42 -5.20
CA GLU A 32 28.83 -5.86 -5.22
C GLU A 32 27.62 -6.70 -5.63
N ASP A 33 26.44 -6.40 -5.12
CA ASP A 33 25.19 -7.08 -5.53
C ASP A 33 24.97 -6.95 -7.02
N VAL A 34 25.17 -5.75 -7.59
CA VAL A 34 25.08 -5.50 -9.04
C VAL A 34 26.16 -6.30 -9.79
N ARG A 35 27.41 -6.32 -9.30
CA ARG A 35 28.50 -7.08 -9.93
C ARG A 35 28.16 -8.57 -10.03
N VAL A 36 27.72 -9.15 -8.93
CA VAL A 36 27.39 -10.58 -8.86
C VAL A 36 26.15 -10.89 -9.69
N GLY A 37 25.07 -10.13 -9.49
CA GLY A 37 23.79 -10.37 -10.15
C GLY A 37 23.84 -10.19 -11.65
N CYS A 38 24.62 -9.22 -12.15
CA CYS A 38 24.85 -9.00 -13.58
C CYS A 38 26.04 -9.79 -14.15
N LYS A 39 26.72 -10.63 -13.35
CA LYS A 39 27.91 -11.41 -13.75
C LYS A 39 29.00 -10.55 -14.37
N LEU A 40 29.26 -9.36 -13.81
CA LEU A 40 30.28 -8.45 -14.30
C LEU A 40 31.66 -8.76 -13.72
N SER A 41 32.71 -8.50 -14.50
CA SER A 41 34.09 -8.90 -14.18
C SER A 41 34.70 -8.18 -12.98
N SER A 42 34.30 -6.93 -12.70
CA SER A 42 34.84 -6.13 -11.60
C SER A 42 33.91 -5.03 -11.13
N LYS A 43 34.12 -4.53 -9.91
CA LYS A 43 33.45 -3.34 -9.37
C LYS A 43 33.70 -2.08 -10.21
N SER A 44 34.88 -1.98 -10.83
CA SER A 44 35.22 -0.85 -11.69
C SER A 44 34.33 -0.81 -12.94
N VAL A 45 34.03 -1.97 -13.54
CA VAL A 45 33.10 -2.07 -14.68
C VAL A 45 31.69 -1.66 -14.26
N VAL A 46 31.22 -2.07 -13.06
CA VAL A 46 29.93 -1.63 -12.52
C VAL A 46 29.92 -0.12 -12.33
N SER A 47 30.92 0.43 -11.62
CA SER A 47 31.00 1.86 -11.33
C SER A 47 31.04 2.71 -12.59
N TYR A 48 31.77 2.29 -13.63
CA TYR A 48 31.82 2.95 -14.92
C TYR A 48 30.42 3.05 -15.57
N ASN A 49 29.70 1.93 -15.65
CA ASN A 49 28.37 1.91 -16.22
C ASN A 49 27.35 2.69 -15.39
N LEU A 50 27.45 2.63 -14.06
CA LEU A 50 26.59 3.41 -13.16
C LEU A 50 26.84 4.93 -13.34
N ASN A 51 28.09 5.38 -13.54
CA ASN A 51 28.39 6.79 -13.84
C ASN A 51 27.69 7.26 -15.11
N ILE A 52 27.79 6.45 -16.19
CA ILE A 52 27.12 6.79 -17.46
C ILE A 52 25.62 6.86 -17.27
N LEU A 53 25.02 5.88 -16.59
CA LEU A 53 23.59 5.83 -16.36
C LEU A 53 23.10 7.01 -15.51
N GLU A 54 23.91 7.47 -14.56
CA GLU A 54 23.67 8.67 -13.75
C GLU A 54 23.74 9.94 -14.61
N GLU A 55 24.77 10.09 -15.45
CA GLU A 55 24.95 11.23 -16.36
C GLU A 55 23.81 11.39 -17.37
N ILE A 56 23.28 10.28 -17.88
CA ILE A 56 22.16 10.28 -18.83
C ILE A 56 20.79 10.27 -18.15
N GLY A 57 20.76 10.27 -16.80
CA GLY A 57 19.55 10.46 -16.02
C GLY A 57 18.70 9.21 -15.81
N TYR A 58 19.24 8.00 -15.95
CA TYR A 58 18.54 6.75 -15.69
C TYR A 58 18.65 6.29 -14.23
N LEU A 59 19.65 6.78 -13.50
CA LEU A 59 19.90 6.47 -12.11
C LEU A 59 20.20 7.74 -11.32
N ASP A 60 19.90 7.68 -10.03
CA ASP A 60 20.42 8.60 -9.02
C ASP A 60 21.18 7.80 -7.96
N ARG A 61 22.26 8.37 -7.39
CA ARG A 61 23.01 7.76 -6.30
C ARG A 61 23.77 8.79 -5.47
N LYS A 62 23.87 8.53 -4.17
CA LYS A 62 24.71 9.32 -3.26
C LYS A 62 26.09 8.71 -3.20
N LYS A 63 27.12 9.40 -3.78
CA LYS A 63 28.52 8.94 -3.75
C LYS A 63 28.97 8.72 -2.31
N GLY A 64 29.63 7.60 -2.06
CA GLY A 64 30.11 7.23 -0.71
C GLY A 64 29.07 6.58 0.20
N MET A 65 27.82 6.49 -0.23
CA MET A 65 26.74 5.86 0.53
C MET A 65 26.38 4.51 -0.07
N ALA A 66 26.45 3.46 0.73
CA ALA A 66 25.99 2.13 0.32
C ALA A 66 24.47 2.12 0.16
N ARG A 67 23.94 1.26 -0.74
CA ARG A 67 22.50 1.09 -0.97
C ARG A 67 21.77 2.40 -1.33
N SER A 68 22.43 3.29 -2.09
CA SER A 68 21.88 4.57 -2.53
C SER A 68 21.60 4.64 -4.03
N ILE A 69 21.72 3.52 -4.74
CA ILE A 69 21.47 3.42 -6.18
C ILE A 69 19.97 3.30 -6.39
N THR A 70 19.35 4.29 -7.04
CA THR A 70 17.91 4.31 -7.31
C THR A 70 17.67 4.56 -8.80
N SER A 71 16.78 3.80 -9.41
CA SER A 71 16.32 4.08 -10.79
C SER A 71 15.50 5.37 -10.82
N THR A 72 15.68 6.20 -11.85
CA THR A 72 14.87 7.42 -12.03
C THR A 72 13.40 7.07 -12.26
N LYS A 73 13.12 5.94 -12.90
CA LYS A 73 11.76 5.42 -13.03
C LYS A 73 11.12 5.08 -11.67
N GLU A 74 11.93 4.58 -10.73
CA GLU A 74 11.49 4.35 -9.35
C GLU A 74 11.20 5.67 -8.63
N ILE A 75 12.05 6.69 -8.86
CA ILE A 75 11.84 8.04 -8.31
C ILE A 75 10.56 8.65 -8.88
N GLU A 76 10.32 8.54 -10.19
CA GLU A 76 9.09 9.01 -10.83
C GLU A 76 7.85 8.25 -10.32
N LYS A 77 7.91 6.91 -10.23
CA LYS A 77 6.84 6.11 -9.64
C LYS A 77 6.55 6.46 -8.18
N ASN A 78 7.60 6.70 -7.39
CA ASN A 78 7.47 7.06 -5.99
C ASN A 78 6.92 8.47 -5.78
N ASN A 79 7.04 9.34 -6.79
CA ASN A 79 6.47 10.69 -6.78
C ASN A 79 5.05 10.75 -7.39
N GLU A 80 4.54 9.65 -7.95
CA GLU A 80 3.15 9.61 -8.41
C GLU A 80 2.20 9.80 -7.22
N ILE A 81 1.34 10.79 -7.34
CA ILE A 81 0.26 11.04 -6.38
C ILE A 81 -0.94 10.21 -6.81
N VAL A 82 -1.48 9.46 -5.87
CA VAL A 82 -2.74 8.73 -6.01
C VAL A 82 -3.81 9.49 -5.23
N ILE A 83 -4.87 9.87 -5.91
CA ILE A 83 -6.06 10.49 -5.29
C ILE A 83 -6.91 9.35 -4.74
N VAL A 84 -7.07 9.29 -3.41
CA VAL A 84 -7.86 8.27 -2.71
C VAL A 84 -9.16 8.90 -2.25
N PRO A 85 -10.32 8.45 -2.76
CA PRO A 85 -11.62 8.99 -2.36
C PRO A 85 -11.91 8.62 -0.89
N ILE A 86 -12.44 9.59 -0.13
CA ILE A 86 -12.96 9.36 1.22
C ILE A 86 -14.41 8.95 1.07
N VAL A 87 -14.70 7.69 1.36
CA VAL A 87 -16.05 7.16 1.42
C VAL A 87 -16.65 7.55 2.77
N SER A 88 -17.84 8.13 2.77
CA SER A 88 -18.49 8.73 3.94
C SER A 88 -18.59 7.78 5.13
N ASN A 89 -18.64 8.38 6.32
CA ASN A 89 -18.73 7.79 7.65
C ASN A 89 -19.39 6.42 7.71
N ILE A 90 -18.74 5.46 8.38
CA ILE A 90 -19.45 4.30 8.93
C ILE A 90 -20.33 4.85 10.06
N SER A 91 -21.54 5.32 9.71
CA SER A 91 -22.58 5.50 10.70
C SER A 91 -23.25 4.14 10.90
N ALA A 92 -23.49 3.77 12.15
CA ALA A 92 -24.32 2.63 12.47
C ALA A 92 -25.66 2.80 11.72
N GLY A 93 -25.92 2.02 10.66
CA GLY A 93 -27.20 2.01 9.99
C GLY A 93 -27.22 2.12 8.47
N SER A 94 -26.13 2.47 7.82
CA SER A 94 -26.07 2.49 6.35
C SER A 94 -25.08 1.44 5.85
N PRO A 95 -25.47 0.57 4.89
CA PRO A 95 -24.51 -0.29 4.23
C PRO A 95 -23.41 0.57 3.63
N LEU A 96 -22.16 0.19 3.84
CA LEU A 96 -21.06 0.75 3.07
C LEU A 96 -21.23 0.20 1.65
N GLU A 97 -21.81 0.98 0.76
CA GLU A 97 -21.73 0.69 -0.66
C GLU A 97 -20.30 1.01 -1.06
N LEU A 98 -19.44 -0.01 -1.00
CA LEU A 98 -18.10 0.07 -1.55
C LEU A 98 -18.24 -0.05 -3.07
N PHE A 99 -18.40 1.10 -3.69
CA PHE A 99 -18.21 1.18 -5.13
C PHE A 99 -16.76 0.88 -5.47
N SER A 100 -16.50 0.25 -6.60
CA SER A 100 -15.15 0.20 -7.14
C SER A 100 -14.62 1.64 -7.27
N SER A 101 -13.31 1.84 -7.15
CA SER A 101 -12.71 3.18 -7.33
C SER A 101 -13.20 3.85 -8.62
N ASP A 102 -13.40 3.07 -9.69
CA ASP A 102 -13.90 3.55 -10.97
C ASP A 102 -15.37 3.98 -10.90
N GLU A 103 -16.25 3.28 -10.17
CA GLU A 103 -17.65 3.62 -10.00
C GLU A 103 -17.83 4.87 -9.13
N ILE A 104 -16.97 5.07 -8.11
CA ILE A 104 -16.96 6.29 -7.31
C ILE A 104 -16.62 7.50 -8.19
N PHE A 105 -15.61 7.38 -9.07
CA PHE A 105 -15.21 8.46 -9.98
C PHE A 105 -16.24 8.75 -11.07
N TYR A 106 -17.00 7.76 -11.55
CA TYR A 106 -17.99 7.95 -12.61
C TYR A 106 -19.34 8.48 -12.13
N ASN A 107 -19.79 8.12 -10.93
CA ASN A 107 -21.16 8.39 -10.47
C ASN A 107 -21.34 9.72 -9.72
N GLN A 108 -20.25 10.38 -9.29
CA GLN A 108 -20.37 11.64 -8.54
C GLN A 108 -19.27 12.65 -8.92
N LYS A 109 -19.44 13.33 -10.03
CA LYS A 109 -18.45 14.25 -10.59
C LYS A 109 -18.12 15.50 -9.76
N ASP A 110 -18.85 15.84 -8.70
CA ASP A 110 -18.81 17.21 -8.19
C ASP A 110 -18.46 17.45 -6.71
N ASN A 111 -18.31 16.44 -5.81
CA ASN A 111 -18.03 16.75 -4.39
C ASN A 111 -17.46 15.57 -3.56
N PHE A 112 -16.44 14.86 -4.01
CA PHE A 112 -15.75 13.93 -3.13
C PHE A 112 -14.65 14.61 -2.33
N GLU A 113 -14.72 14.45 -1.02
CA GLU A 113 -13.54 14.61 -0.19
C GLU A 113 -12.54 13.52 -0.55
N SER A 114 -11.29 13.86 -0.79
CA SER A 114 -10.22 12.92 -1.15
C SER A 114 -8.94 13.28 -0.44
N ILE A 115 -8.05 12.29 -0.30
CA ILE A 115 -6.70 12.52 0.16
C ILE A 115 -5.68 12.16 -0.92
N ASN A 116 -4.60 12.92 -0.96
CA ASN A 116 -3.50 12.68 -1.86
C ASN A 116 -2.41 11.88 -1.14
N LEU A 117 -2.12 10.68 -1.63
CA LEU A 117 -1.08 9.82 -1.09
C LEU A 117 -0.01 9.55 -2.13
N SER A 118 1.24 9.43 -1.69
CA SER A 118 2.30 8.95 -2.59
C SER A 118 2.06 7.48 -2.93
N LYS A 119 2.23 7.12 -4.19
CA LYS A 119 2.13 5.73 -4.66
C LYS A 119 3.06 4.80 -3.90
N SER A 120 4.22 5.28 -3.47
CA SER A 120 5.17 4.52 -2.65
C SER A 120 4.61 4.09 -1.29
N MET A 121 3.67 4.86 -0.72
CA MET A 121 3.01 4.51 0.53
C MET A 121 1.98 3.39 0.36
N LEU A 122 1.47 3.21 -0.86
CA LEU A 122 0.38 2.28 -1.17
C LEU A 122 0.88 0.91 -1.66
N LYS A 123 2.19 0.72 -1.76
CA LYS A 123 2.80 -0.52 -2.28
C LYS A 123 2.15 -0.93 -3.63
N ASN A 124 1.59 -2.14 -3.70
CA ASN A 124 0.95 -2.68 -4.91
C ASN A 124 -0.59 -2.76 -4.77
N TYR A 125 -1.19 -1.96 -3.89
CA TYR A 125 -2.64 -1.93 -3.74
C TYR A 125 -3.27 -1.17 -4.91
N ASN A 126 -4.22 -1.79 -5.60
CA ASN A 126 -4.86 -1.24 -6.80
C ASN A 126 -6.29 -0.73 -6.56
N ASN A 127 -6.97 -1.24 -5.54
CA ASN A 127 -8.33 -0.84 -5.20
C ASN A 127 -8.37 -0.37 -3.76
N ILE A 128 -8.09 0.92 -3.56
CA ILE A 128 -8.01 1.55 -2.24
C ILE A 128 -9.06 2.63 -2.09
N VAL A 129 -9.63 2.69 -0.91
CA VAL A 129 -10.50 3.79 -0.48
C VAL A 129 -10.06 4.30 0.89
N ALA A 130 -10.38 5.53 1.19
CA ALA A 130 -10.21 6.11 2.51
C ALA A 130 -11.55 6.15 3.24
N LEU A 131 -11.52 5.95 4.56
CA LEU A 131 -12.70 5.96 5.39
C LEU A 131 -12.45 6.79 6.64
N LYS A 132 -13.33 7.75 6.91
CA LYS A 132 -13.26 8.56 8.14
C LYS A 132 -13.88 7.79 9.30
N ILE A 133 -13.14 7.68 10.40
CA ILE A 133 -13.57 6.97 11.59
C ILE A 133 -14.50 7.83 12.43
N SER A 134 -15.58 7.20 12.90
CA SER A 134 -16.46 7.76 13.91
C SER A 134 -16.53 6.79 15.11
N GLY A 135 -16.21 7.30 16.28
CA GLY A 135 -16.21 6.54 17.53
C GLY A 135 -14.83 6.05 17.98
N ASP A 136 -14.81 5.33 19.11
CA ASP A 136 -13.60 4.98 19.85
C ASP A 136 -13.39 3.49 20.08
N SER A 137 -14.13 2.62 19.39
CA SER A 137 -14.06 1.17 19.60
C SER A 137 -12.68 0.57 19.31
N MET A 138 -11.84 1.26 18.52
CA MET A 138 -10.50 0.84 18.15
C MET A 138 -9.39 1.69 18.79
N LYS A 139 -9.70 2.41 19.85
CA LYS A 139 -8.80 3.30 20.58
C LYS A 139 -7.56 2.60 21.14
N GLY A 140 -7.65 1.33 21.54
CA GLY A 140 -6.50 0.56 22.01
C GLY A 140 -5.47 0.25 20.89
N ASP A 141 -5.88 0.27 19.64
CA ASP A 141 -5.01 0.19 18.46
C ASP A 141 -4.59 1.59 17.96
N LEU A 142 -4.80 2.62 18.78
CA LEU A 142 -4.49 4.02 18.46
C LEU A 142 -5.26 4.58 17.26
N ILE A 143 -6.41 3.98 16.92
CA ILE A 143 -7.33 4.50 15.92
C ILE A 143 -8.41 5.30 16.66
N MET A 144 -8.45 6.61 16.40
CA MET A 144 -9.29 7.58 17.12
C MET A 144 -10.42 8.10 16.25
N ASP A 145 -11.38 8.70 16.90
CA ASP A 145 -12.44 9.47 16.23
C ASP A 145 -11.81 10.57 15.34
N GLY A 146 -12.31 10.70 14.11
CA GLY A 146 -11.81 11.65 13.12
C GLY A 146 -10.60 11.19 12.30
N ASP A 147 -9.97 10.04 12.63
CA ASP A 147 -8.90 9.48 11.81
C ASP A 147 -9.42 9.06 10.43
N ILE A 148 -8.52 9.04 9.45
CA ILE A 148 -8.77 8.50 8.13
C ILE A 148 -7.98 7.21 7.97
N ILE A 149 -8.66 6.07 7.83
CA ILE A 149 -8.03 4.80 7.50
C ILE A 149 -8.01 4.56 6.01
N ILE A 150 -6.97 3.89 5.53
CA ILE A 150 -6.83 3.44 4.16
C ILE A 150 -7.16 1.96 4.11
N LEU A 151 -8.10 1.60 3.26
CA LEU A 151 -8.58 0.24 3.06
C LEU A 151 -8.11 -0.29 1.71
N ASP A 152 -7.60 -1.52 1.70
CA ASP A 152 -7.50 -2.34 0.51
C ASP A 152 -8.82 -3.12 0.35
N CYS A 153 -9.49 -2.89 -0.78
CA CYS A 153 -10.82 -3.45 -1.09
C CYS A 153 -10.76 -4.49 -2.23
N ASN A 154 -9.57 -4.99 -2.58
CA ASN A 154 -9.41 -6.00 -3.63
C ASN A 154 -10.04 -7.33 -3.23
N ASN A 155 -11.29 -7.59 -3.67
CA ASN A 155 -12.02 -8.88 -3.55
C ASN A 155 -11.57 -9.77 -2.38
N ILE A 156 -11.47 -9.16 -1.18
CA ILE A 156 -10.90 -9.80 0.01
C ILE A 156 -11.92 -10.77 0.58
N SER A 157 -11.59 -12.04 0.58
CA SER A 157 -12.34 -13.06 1.30
C SER A 157 -11.82 -13.24 2.73
N THR A 158 -12.59 -13.89 3.58
CA THR A 158 -12.14 -14.26 4.93
C THR A 158 -10.92 -15.18 4.93
N ASN A 159 -10.55 -15.80 3.79
CA ASN A 159 -9.36 -16.63 3.64
C ASN A 159 -8.09 -15.80 3.43
N ASP A 160 -8.22 -14.58 2.92
CA ASP A 160 -7.10 -13.68 2.61
C ASP A 160 -6.69 -12.86 3.85
N ILE A 161 -7.51 -12.90 4.90
CA ILE A 161 -7.27 -12.20 6.16
C ILE A 161 -6.45 -13.08 7.10
N LYS A 162 -5.40 -12.50 7.66
CA LYS A 162 -4.62 -13.13 8.74
C LYS A 162 -5.27 -12.81 10.08
N SER A 163 -5.26 -13.80 10.99
CA SER A 163 -5.75 -13.59 12.36
C SER A 163 -4.98 -12.46 13.03
N GLY A 164 -5.69 -11.44 13.51
CA GLY A 164 -5.13 -10.21 14.07
C GLY A 164 -5.14 -9.01 13.11
N ASP A 165 -5.48 -9.18 11.84
CA ASP A 165 -5.66 -8.04 10.92
C ASP A 165 -6.83 -7.15 11.37
N ILE A 166 -6.74 -5.85 11.07
CA ILE A 166 -7.83 -4.91 11.27
C ILE A 166 -8.61 -4.81 9.96
N VAL A 167 -9.92 -5.02 10.04
CA VAL A 167 -10.80 -5.09 8.88
C VAL A 167 -12.06 -4.26 9.09
N VAL A 168 -12.62 -3.81 7.99
CA VAL A 168 -14.02 -3.38 7.92
C VAL A 168 -14.82 -4.58 7.48
N ALA A 169 -15.78 -5.00 8.30
CA ALA A 169 -16.57 -6.20 8.08
C ALA A 169 -18.03 -5.99 8.44
N ARG A 170 -18.91 -6.75 7.79
CA ARG A 170 -20.33 -6.87 8.10
C ARG A 170 -20.65 -8.29 8.58
N VAL A 171 -21.55 -8.39 9.53
CA VAL A 171 -22.09 -9.65 10.05
C VAL A 171 -23.56 -9.73 9.67
N ASP A 172 -23.97 -10.84 9.03
CA ASP A 172 -25.36 -11.07 8.59
C ASP A 172 -25.92 -9.95 7.69
N GLU A 173 -25.05 -9.32 6.87
CA GLU A 173 -25.36 -8.17 6.01
C GLU A 173 -25.80 -6.89 6.77
N ASP A 174 -25.59 -6.87 8.07
CA ASP A 174 -25.84 -5.75 8.93
C ASP A 174 -24.73 -4.67 8.80
N TYR A 175 -24.68 -3.74 9.71
CA TYR A 175 -23.79 -2.58 9.65
C TYR A 175 -22.31 -2.94 9.52
N ALA A 176 -21.58 -2.16 8.68
CA ALA A 176 -20.14 -2.26 8.60
C ALA A 176 -19.50 -1.81 9.93
N THR A 177 -18.53 -2.56 10.40
CA THR A 177 -17.79 -2.26 11.63
C THR A 177 -16.30 -2.43 11.45
N LEU A 178 -15.51 -1.56 12.10
CA LEU A 178 -14.05 -1.68 12.13
C LEU A 178 -13.64 -2.46 13.37
N LYS A 179 -13.00 -3.61 13.18
CA LYS A 179 -12.57 -4.49 14.28
C LYS A 179 -11.29 -5.23 13.93
N ARG A 180 -10.61 -5.72 14.94
CA ARG A 180 -9.55 -6.71 14.78
C ARG A 180 -10.17 -8.10 14.65
N MET A 181 -9.88 -8.79 13.55
CA MET A 181 -10.45 -10.09 13.24
C MET A 181 -9.55 -11.22 13.71
N PHE A 182 -10.11 -12.15 14.47
CA PHE A 182 -9.46 -13.39 14.87
C PHE A 182 -10.22 -14.57 14.28
N ILE A 183 -9.47 -15.52 13.71
CA ILE A 183 -10.03 -16.68 13.02
C ILE A 183 -9.71 -17.94 13.81
N ASN A 184 -10.73 -18.70 14.18
CA ASN A 184 -10.60 -19.99 14.85
C ASN A 184 -11.47 -21.03 14.12
N LYS A 185 -10.86 -21.79 13.22
CA LYS A 185 -11.55 -22.75 12.33
C LYS A 185 -12.69 -22.05 11.56
N ASN A 186 -13.94 -22.40 11.87
CA ASN A 186 -15.14 -21.85 11.24
C ASN A 186 -15.77 -20.68 12.03
N LYS A 187 -15.16 -20.26 13.13
CA LYS A 187 -15.64 -19.14 13.95
C LYS A 187 -14.75 -17.92 13.75
N ILE A 188 -15.37 -16.77 13.79
CA ILE A 188 -14.73 -15.46 13.73
C ILE A 188 -15.08 -14.68 14.98
N GLU A 189 -14.06 -14.05 15.53
CA GLU A 189 -14.21 -13.01 16.54
C GLU A 189 -13.80 -11.67 15.92
N LEU A 190 -14.71 -10.72 15.90
CA LEU A 190 -14.46 -9.33 15.59
C LEU A 190 -14.30 -8.56 16.91
N ARG A 191 -13.05 -8.29 17.26
CA ARG A 191 -12.67 -7.74 18.56
C ARG A 191 -12.44 -6.24 18.49
N PRO A 192 -13.14 -5.42 19.29
CA PRO A 192 -12.76 -4.05 19.53
C PRO A 192 -11.45 -4.01 20.33
N SER A 193 -10.63 -2.98 20.14
CA SER A 193 -9.46 -2.77 20.99
C SER A 193 -9.74 -1.91 22.22
N ASN A 194 -10.92 -1.31 22.30
CA ASN A 194 -11.41 -0.62 23.49
C ASN A 194 -12.20 -1.59 24.37
N LYS A 195 -11.77 -1.78 25.61
CA LYS A 195 -12.36 -2.72 26.58
C LYS A 195 -13.81 -2.40 26.99
N LEU A 196 -14.30 -1.20 26.67
CA LEU A 196 -15.69 -0.80 26.92
C LEU A 196 -16.69 -1.45 25.95
N TYR A 197 -16.19 -2.05 24.86
CA TYR A 197 -17.00 -2.70 23.83
C TYR A 197 -16.79 -4.22 23.87
N SER A 198 -17.86 -4.97 23.61
CA SER A 198 -17.82 -6.42 23.54
C SER A 198 -17.38 -6.92 22.16
N SER A 199 -16.69 -8.07 22.12
CA SER A 199 -16.40 -8.77 20.87
C SER A 199 -17.67 -9.35 20.25
N ILE A 200 -17.70 -9.40 18.92
CA ILE A 200 -18.75 -10.06 18.15
C ILE A 200 -18.23 -11.44 17.75
N TYR A 201 -18.95 -12.49 18.09
CA TYR A 201 -18.64 -13.88 17.76
C TYR A 201 -19.66 -14.42 16.77
N THR A 202 -19.18 -14.94 15.62
CA THR A 202 -20.07 -15.40 14.56
C THR A 202 -19.43 -16.53 13.75
N ASP A 203 -20.19 -17.14 12.86
CA ASP A 203 -19.69 -18.11 11.90
C ASP A 203 -19.02 -17.40 10.71
N LYS A 204 -17.96 -18.03 10.18
CA LYS A 204 -17.19 -17.50 9.04
C LYS A 204 -18.08 -17.18 7.83
N LYS A 205 -19.13 -17.98 7.59
CA LYS A 205 -20.07 -17.81 6.48
C LYS A 205 -20.93 -16.54 6.59
N ASN A 206 -21.08 -16.02 7.80
CA ASN A 206 -21.90 -14.83 8.09
C ASN A 206 -21.10 -13.53 8.08
N VAL A 207 -19.80 -13.58 7.75
CA VAL A 207 -18.93 -12.40 7.70
C VAL A 207 -18.60 -12.07 6.27
N LYS A 208 -18.89 -10.83 5.87
CA LYS A 208 -18.43 -10.22 4.64
C LYS A 208 -17.35 -9.19 4.97
N ILE A 209 -16.19 -9.28 4.33
CA ILE A 209 -15.10 -8.32 4.49
C ILE A 209 -15.25 -7.25 3.39
N ASP A 210 -15.37 -6.01 3.80
CA ASP A 210 -15.44 -4.87 2.88
C ASP A 210 -14.06 -4.31 2.56
N GLY A 211 -13.10 -4.43 3.49
CA GLY A 211 -11.73 -4.01 3.26
C GLY A 211 -10.82 -4.35 4.43
N LYS A 212 -9.51 -4.40 4.13
CA LYS A 212 -8.45 -4.55 5.12
C LYS A 212 -7.74 -3.22 5.33
N VAL A 213 -7.49 -2.84 6.57
CA VAL A 213 -6.73 -1.63 6.89
C VAL A 213 -5.27 -1.82 6.52
N VAL A 214 -4.75 -0.91 5.69
CA VAL A 214 -3.37 -0.90 5.20
C VAL A 214 -2.62 0.37 5.58
N GLY A 215 -3.33 1.39 6.07
CA GLY A 215 -2.74 2.65 6.51
C GLY A 215 -3.70 3.49 7.35
N LEU A 216 -3.15 4.53 8.00
CA LEU A 216 -3.89 5.52 8.77
C LEU A 216 -3.27 6.89 8.52
N VAL A 217 -4.12 7.89 8.35
CA VAL A 217 -3.76 9.30 8.24
C VAL A 217 -4.47 10.08 9.34
N ARG A 218 -3.73 10.91 10.07
CA ARG A 218 -4.25 11.80 11.11
C ARG A 218 -3.70 13.20 10.92
N ASN A 219 -4.60 14.16 10.92
CA ASN A 219 -4.27 15.57 10.97
C ASN A 219 -4.37 16.06 12.42
N TYR A 220 -3.41 16.90 12.85
CA TYR A 220 -3.38 17.54 14.18
C TYR A 220 -3.67 19.03 14.05
#